data_d4401e3f29d96f0f99d92a133214c959
#
_entry.id   d4401e3f29d96f0f99d92a133214c959
#
_cell.length_a   1.000
_cell.length_b   1.000
_cell.length_c   1.000
_cell.angle_alpha   90.00
_cell.angle_beta   90.00
_cell.angle_gamma   90.00
#
_symmetry.space_group_name_H-M   'P 1'
#
loop_
_entity.id
_entity.type
_entity.pdbx_description
1 polymer ?
#
loop_
_entity_poly.entity_id
_entity_poly.type
_entity_poly.pdbx_seq_one_letter_code
_entity_poly.pdbx_strand_id
1 'polypeptide(L)'
;KGGAVTSEITQCVSQISAALQRLSELFADPSVLAFEDVRRDMECLEEQFKKKATIDAAFAFITDRDNARRVVGANYPNAYLQQCLDLSKGEAYNRLERGRLLYGAPPEPAAPPPDEEGEDLFDSAGEAEASAEEDRARQENARRNSPKVSAEKQDIIRRELDKLLKAALGERARIHADAMEEALHRSPEDLRMFVRKAVDAANRKHAPRSNPNAGFEKRSVTFGRRKADGTVDIHINATAGHAALMKAHLDKGLAPNSNLPEELRGEADSRTPQQRRFDQFFAIFGQYEEKCQKANGGAASVVLALTLDDLADGDAAMLYSTNTGIEVDCFDLVR
;
A
#
# COMPACT_ATOMS: atom_id res chain seq x y z
N LYS A 1 -7.18 -31.18 30.61
CA LYS A 1 -6.64 -31.18 29.23
C LYS A 1 -5.63 -30.02 29.00
N GLY A 2 -5.78 -28.85 29.65
CA GLY A 2 -4.89 -27.70 29.46
C GLY A 2 -3.43 -27.94 29.90
N GLY A 3 -3.20 -28.61 31.01
CA GLY A 3 -1.84 -28.82 31.54
C GLY A 3 -0.89 -29.66 30.66
N ALA A 4 -1.43 -30.69 29.96
CA ALA A 4 -0.63 -31.51 29.05
C ALA A 4 -0.19 -30.71 27.81
N VAL A 5 -1.06 -29.92 27.22
CA VAL A 5 -0.74 -29.06 26.05
C VAL A 5 0.30 -28.00 26.40
N THR A 6 0.20 -27.40 27.59
CA THR A 6 1.18 -26.41 28.06
C THR A 6 2.56 -27.02 28.22
N SER A 7 2.66 -28.24 28.74
CA SER A 7 3.92 -28.98 28.88
C SER A 7 4.56 -29.28 27.50
N GLU A 8 3.76 -29.69 26.52
CA GLU A 8 4.22 -29.94 25.15
C GLU A 8 4.75 -28.66 24.48
N ILE A 9 4.06 -27.52 24.64
CA ILE A 9 4.50 -26.22 24.12
C ILE A 9 5.88 -25.87 24.73
N THR A 10 6.04 -26.02 26.05
CA THR A 10 7.32 -25.74 26.72
C THR A 10 8.45 -26.62 26.18
N GLN A 11 8.17 -27.89 25.96
CA GLN A 11 9.15 -28.82 25.39
C GLN A 11 9.54 -28.43 23.97
N CYS A 12 8.58 -28.11 23.11
CA CYS A 12 8.84 -27.66 21.74
C CYS A 12 9.69 -26.37 21.72
N VAL A 13 9.35 -25.39 22.54
CA VAL A 13 10.11 -24.12 22.66
C VAL A 13 11.55 -24.39 23.09
N SER A 14 11.76 -25.28 24.08
CA SER A 14 13.10 -25.65 24.53
C SER A 14 13.93 -26.32 23.42
N GLN A 15 13.33 -27.23 22.66
CA GLN A 15 13.99 -27.90 21.53
C GLN A 15 14.36 -26.92 20.42
N ILE A 16 13.46 -26.00 20.06
CA ILE A 16 13.70 -24.96 19.04
C ILE A 16 14.84 -24.04 19.52
N SER A 17 14.81 -23.61 20.78
CA SER A 17 15.85 -22.76 21.37
C SER A 17 17.22 -23.42 21.29
N ALA A 18 17.35 -24.69 21.70
CA ALA A 18 18.59 -25.43 21.64
C ALA A 18 19.10 -25.60 20.19
N ALA A 19 18.20 -25.90 19.24
CA ALA A 19 18.55 -26.04 17.83
C ALA A 19 19.03 -24.71 17.22
N LEU A 20 18.35 -23.60 17.50
CA LEU A 20 18.76 -22.27 17.03
C LEU A 20 20.07 -21.83 17.62
N GLN A 21 20.30 -22.09 18.90
CA GLN A 21 21.59 -21.82 19.57
C GLN A 21 22.72 -22.59 18.85
N ARG A 22 22.52 -23.87 18.59
CA ARG A 22 23.49 -24.70 17.87
C ARG A 22 23.77 -24.22 16.44
N LEU A 23 22.74 -23.83 15.71
CA LEU A 23 22.91 -23.24 14.37
C LEU A 23 23.69 -21.93 14.45
N SER A 24 23.38 -21.06 15.40
CA SER A 24 24.10 -19.79 15.60
C SER A 24 25.60 -20.01 15.87
N GLU A 25 25.97 -21.05 16.65
CA GLU A 25 27.36 -21.42 16.91
C GLU A 25 28.05 -21.90 15.62
N LEU A 26 27.36 -22.71 14.79
CA LEU A 26 27.89 -23.22 13.52
C LEU A 26 28.12 -22.12 12.49
N PHE A 27 27.29 -21.08 12.52
CA PHE A 27 27.38 -19.91 11.62
C PHE A 27 28.20 -18.75 12.21
N ALA A 28 28.84 -18.95 13.37
CA ALA A 28 29.69 -17.91 14.00
C ALA A 28 30.90 -17.54 13.14
N ASP A 29 31.43 -18.51 12.36
CA ASP A 29 32.47 -18.25 11.37
C ASP A 29 32.01 -18.69 10.00
N PRO A 30 31.43 -17.77 9.19
CA PRO A 30 30.94 -18.08 7.86
C PRO A 30 32.05 -18.40 6.85
N SER A 31 33.32 -18.12 7.18
CA SER A 31 34.43 -18.36 6.23
C SER A 31 34.73 -19.84 6.01
N VAL A 32 34.29 -20.70 6.93
CA VAL A 32 34.49 -22.17 6.85
C VAL A 32 33.30 -22.89 6.17
N LEU A 33 32.24 -22.16 5.80
CA LEU A 33 31.04 -22.72 5.19
C LEU A 33 31.01 -22.42 3.69
N ALA A 34 30.72 -23.44 2.86
CA ALA A 34 30.48 -23.25 1.46
C ALA A 34 28.96 -23.15 1.19
N PHE A 35 28.56 -22.24 0.29
CA PHE A 35 27.15 -22.03 -0.07
C PHE A 35 26.43 -23.33 -0.45
N GLU A 36 27.07 -24.17 -1.28
CA GLU A 36 26.48 -25.41 -1.77
C GLU A 36 26.21 -26.43 -0.66
N ASP A 37 27.00 -26.39 0.41
CA ASP A 37 26.86 -27.32 1.56
C ASP A 37 25.68 -26.95 2.45
N VAL A 38 25.36 -25.65 2.58
CA VAL A 38 24.33 -25.17 3.51
C VAL A 38 23.01 -24.74 2.83
N ARG A 39 23.02 -24.56 1.51
CA ARG A 39 21.89 -24.01 0.75
C ARG A 39 20.59 -24.74 1.01
N ARG A 40 20.56 -26.05 0.85
CA ARG A 40 19.34 -26.85 0.99
C ARG A 40 18.75 -26.79 2.39
N ASP A 41 19.61 -26.82 3.39
CA ASP A 41 19.19 -26.78 4.79
C ASP A 41 18.65 -25.40 5.16
N MET A 42 19.25 -24.33 4.64
CA MET A 42 18.74 -22.97 4.82
C MET A 42 17.42 -22.72 4.09
N GLU A 43 17.27 -23.20 2.85
CA GLU A 43 15.99 -23.17 2.14
C GLU A 43 14.90 -23.93 2.93
N CYS A 44 15.23 -25.10 3.48
CA CYS A 44 14.31 -25.87 4.33
C CYS A 44 13.96 -25.12 5.63
N LEU A 45 14.95 -24.48 6.27
CA LEU A 45 14.75 -23.71 7.50
C LEU A 45 13.79 -22.52 7.25
N GLU A 46 13.97 -21.79 6.16
CA GLU A 46 13.07 -20.70 5.77
C GLU A 46 11.63 -21.18 5.55
N GLU A 47 11.44 -22.35 4.92
CA GLU A 47 10.11 -22.95 4.81
C GLU A 47 9.48 -23.27 6.19
N GLN A 48 10.28 -23.74 7.16
CA GLN A 48 9.77 -23.99 8.50
C GLN A 48 9.45 -22.69 9.24
N PHE A 49 10.21 -21.61 9.01
CA PHE A 49 9.94 -20.31 9.64
C PHE A 49 8.67 -19.63 9.16
N LYS A 50 8.13 -19.99 8.00
CA LYS A 50 6.79 -19.55 7.57
C LYS A 50 5.72 -19.95 8.60
N LYS A 51 5.85 -21.11 9.23
CA LYS A 51 4.93 -21.59 10.29
C LYS A 51 4.90 -20.66 11.49
N LYS A 52 6.01 -19.97 11.77
CA LYS A 52 6.09 -19.02 12.87
C LYS A 52 5.06 -17.89 12.73
N ALA A 53 4.80 -17.43 11.52
CA ALA A 53 3.80 -16.37 11.28
C ALA A 53 2.40 -16.76 11.76
N THR A 54 2.01 -18.03 11.57
CA THR A 54 0.73 -18.56 12.04
C THR A 54 0.71 -18.71 13.57
N ILE A 55 1.82 -19.16 14.17
CA ILE A 55 1.96 -19.27 15.63
C ILE A 55 1.87 -17.89 16.26
N ASP A 56 2.60 -16.91 15.71
CA ASP A 56 2.59 -15.53 16.18
C ASP A 56 1.19 -14.89 16.07
N ALA A 57 0.46 -15.16 14.98
CA ALA A 57 -0.91 -14.71 14.79
C ALA A 57 -1.86 -15.34 15.80
N ALA A 58 -1.74 -16.66 16.03
CA ALA A 58 -2.55 -17.38 17.03
C ALA A 58 -2.28 -16.84 18.44
N PHE A 59 -1.01 -16.61 18.79
CA PHE A 59 -0.65 -16.05 20.10
C PHE A 59 -1.18 -14.61 20.25
N ALA A 60 -1.04 -13.79 19.23
CA ALA A 60 -1.58 -12.42 19.25
C ALA A 60 -3.10 -12.41 19.42
N PHE A 61 -3.83 -13.34 18.77
CA PHE A 61 -5.26 -13.50 18.97
C PHE A 61 -5.60 -13.90 20.41
N ILE A 62 -4.84 -14.83 21.01
CA ILE A 62 -5.01 -15.21 22.42
C ILE A 62 -4.79 -14.01 23.35
N THR A 63 -3.74 -13.19 23.10
CA THR A 63 -3.46 -12.00 23.92
C THR A 63 -4.62 -10.98 23.87
N ASP A 64 -5.27 -10.83 22.74
CA ASP A 64 -6.43 -9.93 22.59
C ASP A 64 -7.68 -10.50 23.28
N ARG A 65 -8.01 -11.77 23.00
CA ARG A 65 -9.13 -12.47 23.60
C ARG A 65 -9.08 -12.47 25.12
N ASP A 66 -7.93 -12.74 25.70
CA ASP A 66 -7.74 -12.89 27.15
C ASP A 66 -7.35 -11.55 27.81
N ASN A 67 -7.39 -10.43 27.08
CA ASN A 67 -7.06 -9.10 27.58
C ASN A 67 -5.66 -9.00 28.25
N ALA A 68 -4.65 -9.63 27.66
CA ALA A 68 -3.29 -9.65 28.18
C ALA A 68 -2.68 -8.24 28.38
N ARG A 69 -3.24 -7.21 27.75
CA ARG A 69 -2.89 -5.79 27.99
C ARG A 69 -2.97 -5.38 29.47
N ARG A 70 -3.81 -6.05 30.27
CA ARG A 70 -3.94 -5.80 31.71
C ARG A 70 -2.69 -6.19 32.49
N VAL A 71 -1.95 -7.20 32.00
CA VAL A 71 -0.70 -7.66 32.63
C VAL A 71 0.35 -6.54 32.63
N VAL A 72 0.33 -5.70 31.62
CA VAL A 72 1.25 -4.56 31.44
C VAL A 72 0.62 -3.21 31.81
N GLY A 73 -0.58 -3.19 32.39
CA GLY A 73 -1.27 -1.99 32.83
C GLY A 73 -1.67 -1.02 31.70
N ALA A 74 -1.84 -1.52 30.46
CA ALA A 74 -2.13 -0.69 29.29
C ALA A 74 -3.58 -0.80 28.81
N ASN A 75 -4.03 0.19 28.01
CA ASN A 75 -5.39 0.27 27.50
C ASN A 75 -5.55 -0.18 26.04
N TYR A 76 -4.47 -0.41 25.30
CA TYR A 76 -4.53 -0.77 23.88
C TYR A 76 -4.19 -2.26 23.65
N PRO A 77 -4.84 -2.92 22.68
CA PRO A 77 -4.83 -4.39 22.55
C PRO A 77 -3.44 -5.01 22.35
N ASN A 78 -2.56 -4.34 21.59
CA ASN A 78 -1.23 -4.86 21.25
C ASN A 78 -0.12 -4.46 22.24
N ALA A 79 -0.47 -3.90 23.42
CA ALA A 79 0.48 -3.45 24.42
C ALA A 79 1.40 -4.57 24.93
N TYR A 80 0.81 -5.73 25.24
CA TYR A 80 1.57 -6.88 25.69
C TYR A 80 2.62 -7.32 24.67
N LEU A 81 2.24 -7.37 23.39
CA LEU A 81 3.15 -7.76 22.31
C LEU A 81 4.32 -6.78 22.15
N GLN A 82 4.07 -5.48 22.36
CA GLN A 82 5.12 -4.48 22.29
C GLN A 82 6.07 -4.57 23.49
N GLN A 83 5.55 -4.63 24.70
CA GLN A 83 6.34 -4.51 25.92
C GLN A 83 7.02 -5.81 26.34
N CYS A 84 6.35 -6.96 26.16
CA CYS A 84 6.89 -8.25 26.61
C CYS A 84 7.64 -9.01 25.50
N LEU A 85 7.34 -8.74 24.23
CA LEU A 85 8.03 -9.37 23.11
C LEU A 85 8.97 -8.41 22.36
N ASP A 86 9.14 -7.18 22.86
CA ASP A 86 9.98 -6.14 22.25
C ASP A 86 9.68 -5.89 20.76
N LEU A 87 8.39 -5.90 20.42
CA LEU A 87 7.95 -5.68 19.05
C LEU A 87 7.69 -4.20 18.76
N SER A 88 8.03 -3.77 17.55
CA SER A 88 7.59 -2.46 17.08
C SER A 88 6.07 -2.37 17.08
N LYS A 89 5.52 -1.14 17.21
CA LYS A 89 4.07 -0.89 17.14
C LYS A 89 3.43 -1.48 15.87
N GLY A 90 4.14 -1.35 14.74
CA GLY A 90 3.69 -1.87 13.44
C GLY A 90 3.61 -3.39 13.42
N GLU A 91 4.66 -4.08 13.87
CA GLU A 91 4.69 -5.55 13.89
C GLU A 91 3.69 -6.13 14.89
N ALA A 92 3.58 -5.55 16.09
CA ALA A 92 2.58 -5.96 17.07
C ALA A 92 1.15 -5.81 16.53
N TYR A 93 0.86 -4.72 15.81
CA TYR A 93 -0.41 -4.52 15.12
C TYR A 93 -0.62 -5.55 14.00
N ASN A 94 0.38 -5.79 13.16
CA ASN A 94 0.31 -6.77 12.08
C ASN A 94 -0.01 -8.17 12.60
N ARG A 95 0.66 -8.62 13.69
CA ARG A 95 0.39 -9.94 14.29
C ARG A 95 -1.02 -10.04 14.84
N LEU A 96 -1.50 -8.98 15.48
CA LEU A 96 -2.85 -8.93 16.04
C LEU A 96 -3.90 -9.04 14.93
N GLU A 97 -3.76 -8.26 13.86
CA GLU A 97 -4.70 -8.28 12.75
C GLU A 97 -4.65 -9.59 11.95
N ARG A 98 -3.46 -10.19 11.75
CA ARG A 98 -3.37 -11.56 11.21
C ARG A 98 -4.12 -12.56 12.08
N GLY A 99 -3.98 -12.44 13.40
CA GLY A 99 -4.71 -13.29 14.35
C GLY A 99 -6.23 -13.13 14.25
N ARG A 100 -6.70 -11.89 14.15
CA ARG A 100 -8.13 -11.60 13.98
C ARG A 100 -8.69 -12.12 12.66
N LEU A 101 -7.95 -12.00 11.56
CA LEU A 101 -8.37 -12.54 10.26
C LEU A 101 -8.48 -14.07 10.27
N LEU A 102 -7.52 -14.75 10.91
CA LEU A 102 -7.47 -16.21 10.94
C LEU A 102 -8.42 -16.83 11.97
N TYR A 103 -8.61 -16.19 13.14
CA TYR A 103 -9.26 -16.80 14.31
C TYR A 103 -10.45 -16.00 14.85
N GLY A 104 -10.61 -14.73 14.45
CA GLY A 104 -11.74 -13.89 14.85
C GLY A 104 -13.06 -14.36 14.21
N ALA A 105 -14.17 -13.91 14.76
CA ALA A 105 -15.47 -14.10 14.10
C ALA A 105 -15.48 -13.36 12.76
N PRO A 106 -16.06 -13.93 11.69
CA PRO A 106 -16.29 -13.17 10.46
C PRO A 106 -17.11 -11.91 10.76
N PRO A 107 -16.86 -10.79 10.06
CA PRO A 107 -17.70 -9.60 10.22
C PRO A 107 -19.13 -9.92 9.86
N GLU A 108 -20.06 -9.49 10.71
CA GLU A 108 -21.49 -9.62 10.40
C GLU A 108 -21.79 -8.86 9.09
N PRO A 109 -22.62 -9.45 8.20
CA PRO A 109 -23.09 -8.76 7.02
C PRO A 109 -23.75 -7.43 7.43
N ALA A 110 -23.49 -6.37 6.69
CA ALA A 110 -24.18 -5.10 6.91
C ALA A 110 -25.68 -5.33 6.77
N ALA A 111 -26.46 -4.89 7.77
CA ALA A 111 -27.92 -4.96 7.69
C ALA A 111 -28.39 -4.31 6.37
N PRO A 112 -29.38 -4.89 5.67
CA PRO A 112 -29.94 -4.30 4.47
C PRO A 112 -30.48 -2.89 4.77
N PRO A 113 -30.44 -1.97 3.79
CA PRO A 113 -31.00 -0.64 3.99
C PRO A 113 -32.50 -0.73 4.33
N PRO A 114 -33.00 0.17 5.18
CA PRO A 114 -34.35 0.09 5.74
C PRO A 114 -35.52 0.26 4.72
N ASP A 115 -35.24 0.46 3.45
CA ASP A 115 -36.23 0.77 2.40
C ASP A 115 -36.67 -0.47 1.57
N GLU A 116 -36.16 -1.66 1.86
CA GLU A 116 -36.63 -2.91 1.25
C GLU A 116 -37.52 -3.71 2.23
N GLU A 117 -38.62 -3.08 2.68
CA GLU A 117 -39.72 -3.76 3.35
C GLU A 117 -40.51 -4.55 2.31
N GLY A 118 -40.27 -5.86 2.19
CA GLY A 118 -41.18 -6.69 1.43
C GLY A 118 -40.74 -8.07 0.98
N GLU A 119 -39.68 -8.68 1.50
CA GLU A 119 -39.39 -10.08 1.20
C GLU A 119 -39.16 -10.90 2.48
N ASP A 120 -39.80 -12.06 2.53
CA ASP A 120 -39.95 -13.06 3.60
C ASP A 120 -38.81 -13.12 4.62
N LEU A 121 -39.09 -12.69 5.83
CA LEU A 121 -38.21 -12.75 7.03
C LEU A 121 -37.75 -14.20 7.37
N PHE A 122 -38.40 -15.22 6.85
CA PHE A 122 -38.08 -16.64 7.09
C PHE A 122 -37.05 -17.19 6.09
N ASP A 123 -37.01 -16.68 4.84
CA ASP A 123 -36.03 -17.09 3.84
C ASP A 123 -34.67 -16.44 4.10
N SER A 124 -34.67 -15.21 4.58
CA SER A 124 -33.44 -14.44 4.87
C SER A 124 -32.60 -15.02 6.02
N ALA A 125 -33.22 -15.71 6.99
CA ALA A 125 -32.50 -16.35 8.10
C ALA A 125 -31.72 -17.59 7.63
N GLY A 126 -32.30 -18.40 6.76
CA GLY A 126 -31.65 -19.58 6.18
C GLY A 126 -30.47 -19.22 5.27
N GLU A 127 -30.59 -18.16 4.47
CA GLU A 127 -29.50 -17.64 3.62
C GLU A 127 -28.36 -17.04 4.45
N ALA A 128 -28.67 -16.36 5.55
CA ALA A 128 -27.67 -15.82 6.46
C ALA A 128 -26.89 -16.91 7.18
N GLU A 129 -27.55 -17.99 7.62
CA GLU A 129 -26.88 -19.14 8.24
C GLU A 129 -25.99 -19.89 7.25
N ALA A 130 -26.45 -20.12 6.02
CA ALA A 130 -25.66 -20.74 4.95
C ALA A 130 -24.43 -19.90 4.59
N SER A 131 -24.58 -18.59 4.48
CA SER A 131 -23.47 -17.65 4.24
C SER A 131 -22.45 -17.67 5.38
N ALA A 132 -22.90 -17.72 6.63
CA ALA A 132 -22.02 -17.80 7.80
C ALA A 132 -21.25 -19.14 7.87
N GLU A 133 -21.87 -20.24 7.45
CA GLU A 133 -21.20 -21.54 7.37
C GLU A 133 -20.16 -21.58 6.26
N GLU A 134 -20.46 -21.02 5.10
CA GLU A 134 -19.48 -20.85 4.03
C GLU A 134 -18.28 -19.98 4.45
N ASP A 135 -18.50 -18.90 5.16
CA ASP A 135 -17.42 -18.02 5.63
C ASP A 135 -16.55 -18.71 6.68
N ARG A 136 -17.15 -19.55 7.54
CA ARG A 136 -16.38 -20.40 8.47
C ARG A 136 -15.53 -21.43 7.72
N ALA A 137 -16.07 -22.08 6.69
CA ALA A 137 -15.34 -23.03 5.86
C ALA A 137 -14.17 -22.33 5.11
N ARG A 138 -14.40 -21.14 4.57
CA ARG A 138 -13.38 -20.30 3.94
C ARG A 138 -12.27 -19.92 4.91
N GLN A 139 -12.63 -19.50 6.12
CA GLN A 139 -11.67 -19.16 7.17
C GLN A 139 -10.85 -20.39 7.61
N GLU A 140 -11.47 -21.56 7.69
CA GLU A 140 -10.75 -22.80 7.99
C GLU A 140 -9.75 -23.17 6.89
N ASN A 141 -10.12 -22.99 5.61
CA ASN A 141 -9.20 -23.16 4.50
C ASN A 141 -8.01 -22.18 4.57
N ALA A 142 -8.28 -20.91 4.87
CA ALA A 142 -7.23 -19.91 5.08
C ALA A 142 -6.27 -20.30 6.23
N ARG A 143 -6.80 -20.83 7.35
CA ARG A 143 -5.99 -21.37 8.47
C ARG A 143 -5.11 -22.54 8.03
N ARG A 144 -5.63 -23.43 7.22
CA ARG A 144 -4.89 -24.61 6.71
C ARG A 144 -3.73 -24.21 5.82
N ASN A 145 -3.87 -23.14 5.03
CA ASN A 145 -2.85 -22.63 4.16
C ASN A 145 -1.84 -21.70 4.87
N SER A 146 -2.23 -21.06 5.96
CA SER A 146 -1.44 -20.03 6.63
C SER A 146 -0.01 -20.48 7.03
N PRO A 147 0.25 -21.74 7.46
CA PRO A 147 1.62 -22.19 7.78
C PRO A 147 2.58 -22.25 6.59
N LYS A 148 2.06 -22.19 5.37
CA LYS A 148 2.83 -22.22 4.12
C LYS A 148 3.04 -20.82 3.52
N VAL A 149 2.38 -19.80 4.08
CA VAL A 149 2.40 -18.42 3.60
C VAL A 149 3.27 -17.56 4.52
N SER A 150 4.24 -16.86 3.98
CA SER A 150 5.12 -15.97 4.76
C SER A 150 4.34 -14.84 5.43
N ALA A 151 4.89 -14.31 6.54
CA ALA A 151 4.33 -13.17 7.26
C ALA A 151 4.10 -11.96 6.33
N GLU A 152 5.06 -11.68 5.44
CA GLU A 152 4.98 -10.60 4.47
C GLU A 152 3.77 -10.73 3.55
N LYS A 153 3.56 -11.92 2.96
CA LYS A 153 2.41 -12.18 2.08
C LYS A 153 1.08 -12.05 2.83
N GLN A 154 1.02 -12.54 4.07
CA GLN A 154 -0.17 -12.38 4.92
C GLN A 154 -0.46 -10.90 5.22
N ASP A 155 0.59 -10.09 5.45
CA ASP A 155 0.45 -8.64 5.68
C ASP A 155 0.04 -7.87 4.42
N ILE A 156 0.49 -8.31 3.24
CA ILE A 156 0.03 -7.76 1.96
C ILE A 156 -1.46 -8.01 1.79
N ILE A 157 -1.93 -9.24 2.00
CA ILE A 157 -3.35 -9.60 1.92
C ILE A 157 -4.17 -8.72 2.86
N ARG A 158 -3.77 -8.64 4.13
CA ARG A 158 -4.46 -7.82 5.13
C ARG A 158 -4.57 -6.35 4.70
N ARG A 159 -3.44 -5.73 4.32
CA ARG A 159 -3.41 -4.30 3.93
C ARG A 159 -4.29 -3.99 2.73
N GLU A 160 -4.39 -4.90 1.79
CA GLU A 160 -5.32 -4.72 0.66
C GLU A 160 -6.77 -4.93 1.09
N LEU A 161 -7.08 -5.92 1.95
CA LEU A 161 -8.41 -6.14 2.51
C LEU A 161 -8.92 -4.97 3.37
N ASP A 162 -8.03 -4.24 4.03
CA ASP A 162 -8.40 -3.05 4.82
C ASP A 162 -8.94 -1.89 3.95
N LYS A 163 -8.78 -1.98 2.62
CA LYS A 163 -9.34 -1.02 1.65
C LYS A 163 -10.77 -1.35 1.21
N LEU A 164 -11.35 -2.45 1.70
CA LEU A 164 -12.75 -2.77 1.45
C LEU A 164 -13.66 -1.70 2.04
N LEU A 165 -14.64 -1.28 1.25
CA LEU A 165 -15.73 -0.43 1.72
C LEU A 165 -16.59 -1.18 2.74
N LYS A 166 -17.22 -0.46 3.66
CA LYS A 166 -18.12 -1.07 4.66
C LYS A 166 -19.21 -1.94 4.02
N ALA A 167 -19.78 -1.48 2.89
CA ALA A 167 -20.78 -2.22 2.15
C ALA A 167 -20.24 -3.51 1.50
N ALA A 168 -18.93 -3.64 1.29
CA ALA A 168 -18.28 -4.79 0.67
C ALA A 168 -17.67 -5.77 1.70
N LEU A 169 -17.83 -5.52 3.00
CA LEU A 169 -17.20 -6.36 4.06
C LEU A 169 -17.65 -7.82 4.02
N GLY A 170 -18.84 -8.13 3.52
CA GLY A 170 -19.29 -9.50 3.31
C GLY A 170 -18.43 -10.31 2.32
N GLU A 171 -17.67 -9.64 1.43
CA GLU A 171 -16.75 -10.32 0.51
C GLU A 171 -15.38 -10.61 1.16
N ARG A 172 -15.11 -10.10 2.36
CA ARG A 172 -13.79 -10.16 3.02
C ARG A 172 -13.30 -11.59 3.24
N ALA A 173 -14.16 -12.47 3.74
CA ALA A 173 -13.82 -13.86 4.02
C ALA A 173 -13.46 -14.61 2.73
N ARG A 174 -14.25 -14.42 1.68
CA ARG A 174 -14.00 -15.02 0.36
C ARG A 174 -12.67 -14.54 -0.22
N ILE A 175 -12.47 -13.22 -0.32
CA ILE A 175 -11.23 -12.65 -0.89
C ILE A 175 -10.01 -13.08 -0.07
N HIS A 176 -10.14 -13.18 1.26
CA HIS A 176 -9.05 -13.63 2.12
C HIS A 176 -8.69 -15.10 1.82
N ALA A 177 -9.67 -15.99 1.72
CA ALA A 177 -9.43 -17.40 1.44
C ALA A 177 -8.78 -17.61 0.06
N ASP A 178 -9.32 -16.96 -0.98
CA ASP A 178 -8.78 -16.99 -2.34
C ASP A 178 -7.33 -16.47 -2.36
N ALA A 179 -7.07 -15.36 -1.66
CA ALA A 179 -5.74 -14.77 -1.57
C ALA A 179 -4.73 -15.64 -0.82
N MET A 180 -5.15 -16.36 0.22
CA MET A 180 -4.30 -17.30 0.97
C MET A 180 -3.93 -18.53 0.12
N GLU A 181 -4.82 -18.99 -0.74
CA GLU A 181 -4.54 -20.05 -1.70
C GLU A 181 -3.55 -19.59 -2.78
N GLU A 182 -3.81 -18.45 -3.40
CA GLU A 182 -2.95 -17.85 -4.43
C GLU A 182 -1.56 -17.48 -3.89
N ALA A 183 -1.46 -17.14 -2.61
CA ALA A 183 -0.18 -16.82 -1.96
C ALA A 183 0.82 -17.98 -1.94
N LEU A 184 0.36 -19.22 -2.13
CA LEU A 184 1.23 -20.39 -2.23
C LEU A 184 2.11 -20.36 -3.49
N HIS A 185 1.63 -19.70 -4.55
CA HIS A 185 2.23 -19.78 -5.89
C HIS A 185 2.68 -18.44 -6.47
N ARG A 186 2.19 -17.31 -5.93
CA ARG A 186 2.50 -15.97 -6.44
C ARG A 186 3.67 -15.33 -5.70
N SER A 187 4.40 -14.46 -6.41
CA SER A 187 5.33 -13.51 -5.78
C SER A 187 4.57 -12.50 -4.89
N PRO A 188 5.23 -11.81 -3.94
CA PRO A 188 4.60 -10.76 -3.14
C PRO A 188 3.95 -9.64 -3.98
N GLU A 189 4.60 -9.24 -5.08
CA GLU A 189 4.11 -8.20 -5.99
C GLU A 189 2.86 -8.65 -6.76
N ASP A 190 2.90 -9.87 -7.34
CA ASP A 190 1.77 -10.45 -8.07
C ASP A 190 0.57 -10.70 -7.14
N LEU A 191 0.84 -11.15 -5.91
CA LEU A 191 -0.18 -11.34 -4.89
C LEU A 191 -0.88 -10.02 -4.55
N ARG A 192 -0.10 -8.94 -4.35
CA ARG A 192 -0.66 -7.60 -4.11
C ARG A 192 -1.59 -7.16 -5.25
N MET A 193 -1.16 -7.36 -6.49
CA MET A 193 -1.96 -7.02 -7.67
C MET A 193 -3.25 -7.84 -7.74
N PHE A 194 -3.17 -9.14 -7.42
CA PHE A 194 -4.32 -10.04 -7.39
C PHE A 194 -5.35 -9.59 -6.35
N VAL A 195 -4.92 -9.42 -5.09
CA VAL A 195 -5.83 -9.02 -3.99
C VAL A 195 -6.43 -7.64 -4.24
N ARG A 196 -5.62 -6.68 -4.68
CA ARG A 196 -6.10 -5.34 -5.04
C ARG A 196 -7.19 -5.39 -6.10
N LYS A 197 -7.00 -6.19 -7.15
CA LYS A 197 -8.01 -6.35 -8.21
C LYS A 197 -9.32 -6.95 -7.68
N ALA A 198 -9.23 -7.93 -6.78
CA ALA A 198 -10.40 -8.53 -6.13
C ALA A 198 -11.13 -7.52 -5.23
N VAL A 199 -10.40 -6.76 -4.42
CA VAL A 199 -10.93 -5.69 -3.55
C VAL A 199 -11.59 -4.58 -4.38
N ASP A 200 -10.94 -4.12 -5.47
CA ASP A 200 -11.50 -3.11 -6.35
C ASP A 200 -12.78 -3.60 -7.05
N ALA A 201 -12.86 -4.88 -7.40
CA ALA A 201 -14.06 -5.49 -7.97
C ALA A 201 -15.21 -5.55 -6.95
N ALA A 202 -14.93 -5.99 -5.72
CA ALA A 202 -15.91 -6.02 -4.63
C ALA A 202 -16.41 -4.61 -4.30
N ASN A 203 -15.51 -3.65 -4.17
CA ASN A 203 -15.86 -2.25 -3.92
C ASN A 203 -16.74 -1.67 -5.01
N ARG A 204 -16.47 -1.98 -6.28
CA ARG A 204 -17.34 -1.53 -7.41
C ARG A 204 -18.72 -2.15 -7.37
N LYS A 205 -18.81 -3.45 -6.99
CA LYS A 205 -20.10 -4.17 -6.88
C LYS A 205 -21.00 -3.57 -5.80
N HIS A 206 -20.40 -3.20 -4.66
CA HIS A 206 -21.10 -2.73 -3.46
C HIS A 206 -21.03 -1.20 -3.26
N ALA A 207 -20.37 -0.48 -4.18
CA ALA A 207 -20.34 0.98 -4.07
C ALA A 207 -21.76 1.53 -4.18
N PRO A 208 -22.20 2.42 -3.26
CA PRO A 208 -23.43 3.15 -3.45
C PRO A 208 -23.40 3.84 -4.81
N ARG A 209 -24.52 3.89 -5.51
CA ARG A 209 -24.64 4.61 -6.79
C ARG A 209 -24.12 6.03 -6.57
N SER A 210 -22.84 6.25 -6.92
CA SER A 210 -22.21 7.55 -6.74
C SER A 210 -22.85 8.54 -7.71
N ASN A 211 -23.05 9.77 -7.26
CA ASN A 211 -23.32 10.88 -8.17
C ASN A 211 -22.28 10.82 -9.32
N PRO A 212 -22.71 10.60 -10.58
CA PRO A 212 -21.78 10.50 -11.71
C PRO A 212 -20.89 11.74 -11.87
N ASN A 213 -21.33 12.86 -11.29
CA ASN A 213 -20.60 14.12 -11.31
C ASN A 213 -19.64 14.31 -10.13
N ALA A 214 -19.67 13.46 -9.08
CA ALA A 214 -18.86 13.64 -7.87
C ALA A 214 -17.33 13.72 -8.15
N GLY A 215 -16.84 12.93 -9.11
CA GLY A 215 -15.44 13.01 -9.54
C GLY A 215 -15.14 14.31 -10.31
N PHE A 216 -16.12 14.82 -11.04
CA PHE A 216 -15.99 16.05 -11.80
C PHE A 216 -16.02 17.30 -10.89
N GLU A 217 -16.84 17.27 -9.86
CA GLU A 217 -16.94 18.34 -8.84
C GLU A 217 -15.66 18.48 -8.01
N LYS A 218 -14.95 17.36 -7.76
CA LYS A 218 -13.71 17.33 -6.96
C LYS A 218 -12.45 17.64 -7.74
N ARG A 219 -12.54 17.93 -9.04
CA ARG A 219 -11.36 18.26 -9.82
C ARG A 219 -10.71 19.56 -9.33
N SER A 220 -9.40 19.54 -9.21
CA SER A 220 -8.64 20.71 -8.75
C SER A 220 -7.19 20.64 -9.21
N VAL A 221 -6.58 21.80 -9.32
CA VAL A 221 -5.12 21.93 -9.44
C VAL A 221 -4.67 22.85 -8.31
N THR A 222 -3.74 22.37 -7.52
CA THR A 222 -3.19 23.14 -6.39
C THR A 222 -1.68 23.17 -6.48
N PHE A 223 -1.11 24.34 -6.15
CA PHE A 223 0.33 24.56 -6.11
C PHE A 223 0.77 24.60 -4.64
N GLY A 224 1.80 23.82 -4.32
CA GLY A 224 2.45 23.83 -3.02
C GLY A 224 3.37 25.04 -2.84
N ARG A 225 4.02 25.12 -1.69
CA ARG A 225 5.09 26.09 -1.45
C ARG A 225 6.39 25.57 -2.04
N ARG A 226 7.29 26.49 -2.41
CA ARG A 226 8.66 26.15 -2.82
C ARG A 226 9.37 25.40 -1.69
N LYS A 227 10.04 24.32 -2.05
CA LYS A 227 10.85 23.51 -1.14
C LYS A 227 12.28 24.05 -1.07
N ALA A 228 13.07 23.54 -0.13
CA ALA A 228 14.47 23.92 0.04
C ALA A 228 15.35 23.54 -1.17
N ASP A 229 14.93 22.54 -1.96
CA ASP A 229 15.61 22.11 -3.21
C ASP A 229 15.18 22.90 -4.46
N GLY A 230 14.39 23.97 -4.30
CA GLY A 230 13.90 24.80 -5.38
C GLY A 230 12.63 24.27 -6.06
N THR A 231 12.17 23.06 -5.76
CA THR A 231 10.99 22.48 -6.42
C THR A 231 9.67 22.94 -5.80
N VAL A 232 8.60 22.86 -6.59
CA VAL A 232 7.23 23.12 -6.17
C VAL A 232 6.37 21.90 -6.51
N ASP A 233 5.62 21.37 -5.54
CA ASP A 233 4.66 20.30 -5.81
C ASP A 233 3.40 20.86 -6.46
N ILE A 234 2.98 20.24 -7.55
CA ILE A 234 1.70 20.53 -8.21
C ILE A 234 0.81 19.29 -8.05
N HIS A 235 -0.31 19.44 -7.36
CA HIS A 235 -1.27 18.39 -7.18
C HIS A 235 -2.48 18.59 -8.10
N ILE A 236 -2.72 17.60 -8.96
CA ILE A 236 -3.85 17.59 -9.88
C ILE A 236 -4.81 16.48 -9.43
N ASN A 237 -6.03 16.87 -9.03
CA ASN A 237 -7.12 15.95 -8.79
C ASN A 237 -8.03 15.94 -10.02
N ALA A 238 -8.01 14.85 -10.76
CA ALA A 238 -8.73 14.71 -12.02
C ALA A 238 -9.65 13.48 -12.00
N THR A 239 -10.68 13.48 -12.83
CA THR A 239 -11.46 12.26 -13.06
C THR A 239 -10.59 11.18 -13.69
N ALA A 240 -10.97 9.90 -13.51
CA ALA A 240 -10.21 8.78 -14.07
C ALA A 240 -10.01 8.89 -15.60
N GLY A 241 -11.02 9.38 -16.32
CA GLY A 241 -10.93 9.61 -17.77
C GLY A 241 -9.93 10.70 -18.14
N HIS A 242 -9.98 11.85 -17.44
CA HIS A 242 -9.00 12.92 -17.66
C HIS A 242 -7.59 12.51 -17.27
N ALA A 243 -7.43 11.80 -16.16
CA ALA A 243 -6.12 11.28 -15.74
C ALA A 243 -5.54 10.28 -16.74
N ALA A 244 -6.37 9.39 -17.30
CA ALA A 244 -5.96 8.45 -18.35
C ALA A 244 -5.52 9.18 -19.63
N LEU A 245 -6.26 10.21 -20.05
CA LEU A 245 -5.92 11.04 -21.20
C LEU A 245 -4.60 11.80 -20.97
N MET A 246 -4.45 12.45 -19.81
CA MET A 246 -3.20 13.12 -19.43
C MET A 246 -2.02 12.14 -19.46
N LYS A 247 -2.18 10.98 -18.83
CA LYS A 247 -1.14 9.94 -18.83
C LYS A 247 -0.75 9.52 -20.25
N ALA A 248 -1.74 9.27 -21.11
CA ALA A 248 -1.48 8.87 -22.49
C ALA A 248 -0.70 9.94 -23.28
N HIS A 249 -0.98 11.23 -23.04
CA HIS A 249 -0.24 12.32 -23.65
C HIS A 249 1.19 12.44 -23.10
N LEU A 250 1.38 12.29 -21.79
CA LEU A 250 2.70 12.37 -21.15
C LEU A 250 3.57 11.15 -21.52
N ASP A 251 2.98 9.96 -21.64
CA ASP A 251 3.71 8.75 -22.00
C ASP A 251 4.25 8.78 -23.46
N LYS A 252 3.75 9.68 -24.32
CA LYS A 252 4.35 9.92 -25.65
C LYS A 252 5.79 10.47 -25.55
N GLY A 253 6.11 11.18 -24.47
CA GLY A 253 7.45 11.68 -24.21
C GLY A 253 8.43 10.65 -23.66
N LEU A 254 8.00 9.39 -23.41
CA LEU A 254 8.86 8.35 -22.84
C LEU A 254 9.90 7.81 -23.82
N ALA A 255 9.73 8.01 -25.12
CA ALA A 255 10.72 7.60 -26.12
C ALA A 255 12.05 8.34 -25.86
N PRO A 256 13.21 7.64 -26.00
CA PRO A 256 14.51 8.29 -25.88
C PRO A 256 14.61 9.51 -26.82
N ASN A 257 15.28 10.54 -26.38
CA ASN A 257 15.51 11.80 -27.09
C ASN A 257 14.24 12.60 -27.47
N SER A 258 13.05 12.24 -26.92
CA SER A 258 11.86 13.07 -27.07
C SER A 258 12.04 14.40 -26.38
N ASN A 259 11.62 15.48 -27.02
CA ASN A 259 11.69 16.86 -26.52
C ASN A 259 13.12 17.35 -26.17
N LEU A 260 14.16 16.73 -26.72
CA LEU A 260 15.51 17.28 -26.66
C LEU A 260 15.76 18.23 -27.83
N PRO A 261 16.51 19.30 -27.58
CA PRO A 261 17.06 20.16 -28.65
C PRO A 261 17.84 19.31 -29.67
N GLU A 262 17.88 19.79 -30.91
CA GLU A 262 18.46 19.03 -32.03
C GLU A 262 19.95 18.74 -31.84
N GLU A 263 20.64 19.62 -31.15
CA GLU A 263 22.08 19.53 -30.83
C GLU A 263 22.41 18.37 -29.88
N LEU A 264 21.46 17.95 -29.04
CA LEU A 264 21.62 16.88 -28.05
C LEU A 264 21.08 15.52 -28.50
N ARG A 265 20.50 15.42 -29.69
CA ARG A 265 19.84 14.17 -30.20
C ARG A 265 20.82 13.07 -30.63
N GLY A 266 22.10 13.24 -30.48
CA GLY A 266 23.13 12.22 -30.84
C GLY A 266 23.68 11.45 -29.63
N GLU A 267 23.37 11.86 -28.43
CA GLU A 267 23.88 11.26 -27.19
C GLU A 267 22.88 10.34 -26.54
N ALA A 268 23.37 9.47 -25.65
CA ALA A 268 22.49 8.59 -24.86
C ALA A 268 21.65 9.45 -23.91
N ASP A 269 20.34 9.33 -24.00
CA ASP A 269 19.40 10.07 -23.16
C ASP A 269 19.52 9.63 -21.68
N SER A 270 20.19 10.44 -20.87
CA SER A 270 20.43 10.21 -19.44
C SER A 270 19.21 10.52 -18.54
N ARG A 271 18.14 11.11 -19.11
CA ARG A 271 16.95 11.48 -18.33
C ARG A 271 16.15 10.26 -17.88
N THR A 272 15.66 10.30 -16.67
CA THR A 272 14.72 9.32 -16.13
C THR A 272 13.36 9.38 -16.86
N PRO A 273 12.54 8.31 -16.81
CA PRO A 273 11.18 8.36 -17.35
C PRO A 273 10.31 9.49 -16.78
N GLN A 274 10.52 9.85 -15.51
CA GLN A 274 9.81 10.95 -14.87
C GLN A 274 10.21 12.31 -15.44
N GLN A 275 11.50 12.54 -15.66
CA GLN A 275 12.01 13.76 -16.29
C GLN A 275 11.50 13.90 -17.73
N ARG A 276 11.48 12.81 -18.51
CA ARG A 276 10.93 12.83 -19.88
C ARG A 276 9.43 13.15 -19.91
N ARG A 277 8.64 12.65 -18.93
CA ARG A 277 7.23 13.04 -18.79
C ARG A 277 7.07 14.51 -18.43
N PHE A 278 7.95 15.03 -17.59
CA PHE A 278 7.95 16.45 -17.22
C PHE A 278 8.23 17.33 -18.44
N ASP A 279 9.27 17.01 -19.21
CA ASP A 279 9.60 17.74 -20.46
C ASP A 279 8.44 17.69 -21.47
N GLN A 280 7.77 16.53 -21.59
CA GLN A 280 6.58 16.39 -22.44
C GLN A 280 5.42 17.26 -21.94
N PHE A 281 5.25 17.37 -20.62
CA PHE A 281 4.24 18.24 -20.02
C PHE A 281 4.48 19.69 -20.43
N PHE A 282 5.71 20.17 -20.31
CA PHE A 282 6.08 21.52 -20.71
C PHE A 282 5.96 21.75 -22.22
N ALA A 283 6.35 20.78 -23.04
CA ALA A 283 6.18 20.87 -24.49
C ALA A 283 4.70 21.03 -24.92
N ILE A 284 3.77 20.39 -24.18
CA ILE A 284 2.32 20.56 -24.41
C ILE A 284 1.89 22.00 -24.09
N PHE A 285 2.40 22.60 -23.01
CA PHE A 285 2.10 24.00 -22.67
C PHE A 285 2.63 24.97 -23.72
N GLY A 286 3.87 24.79 -24.18
CA GLY A 286 4.44 25.62 -25.26
C GLY A 286 3.61 25.58 -26.55
N GLN A 287 3.19 24.36 -26.97
CA GLN A 287 2.33 24.21 -28.14
C GLN A 287 0.93 24.86 -27.94
N TYR A 288 0.42 24.88 -26.72
CA TYR A 288 -0.84 25.53 -26.40
C TYR A 288 -0.68 27.06 -26.51
N GLU A 289 0.39 27.63 -25.99
CA GLU A 289 0.65 29.08 -26.10
C GLU A 289 0.74 29.54 -27.55
N GLU A 290 1.48 28.82 -28.40
CA GLU A 290 1.60 29.15 -29.84
C GLU A 290 0.23 29.18 -30.55
N LYS A 291 -0.67 28.29 -30.15
CA LYS A 291 -2.03 28.20 -30.73
C LYS A 291 -3.00 29.22 -30.14
N CYS A 292 -2.87 29.55 -28.85
CA CYS A 292 -3.82 30.41 -28.14
C CYS A 292 -3.53 31.91 -28.23
N GLN A 293 -2.34 32.31 -28.68
CA GLN A 293 -2.02 33.74 -28.92
C GLN A 293 -3.07 34.45 -29.80
N LYS A 294 -3.82 33.73 -30.61
CA LYS A 294 -4.87 34.26 -31.51
C LYS A 294 -6.28 34.25 -30.94
N ALA A 295 -6.58 33.49 -29.85
CA ALA A 295 -7.96 33.22 -29.48
C ALA A 295 -8.46 33.90 -28.19
N ASN A 296 -7.62 34.16 -27.18
CA ASN A 296 -8.04 34.58 -25.84
C ASN A 296 -7.19 35.69 -25.19
N GLY A 297 -6.65 36.62 -25.94
CA GLY A 297 -6.20 37.88 -25.37
C GLY A 297 -4.81 37.90 -24.71
N GLY A 298 -3.93 36.97 -25.02
CA GLY A 298 -2.51 37.10 -24.63
C GLY A 298 -1.86 35.80 -24.16
N ALA A 299 -0.52 35.77 -24.29
CA ALA A 299 0.31 34.72 -23.72
C ALA A 299 0.27 34.79 -22.18
N ALA A 300 0.36 33.63 -21.53
CA ALA A 300 0.55 33.60 -20.09
C ALA A 300 1.89 34.27 -19.75
N SER A 301 1.89 35.17 -18.78
CA SER A 301 3.11 35.89 -18.36
C SER A 301 3.35 35.68 -16.87
N VAL A 302 4.61 35.55 -16.49
CA VAL A 302 5.05 35.59 -15.11
C VAL A 302 5.61 36.97 -14.85
N VAL A 303 5.02 37.70 -13.90
CA VAL A 303 5.48 39.04 -13.52
C VAL A 303 6.33 38.93 -12.26
N LEU A 304 7.61 39.23 -12.39
CA LEU A 304 8.57 39.18 -11.29
C LEU A 304 8.81 40.59 -10.75
N ALA A 305 8.80 40.71 -9.42
CA ALA A 305 9.24 41.91 -8.72
C ALA A 305 10.72 41.74 -8.36
N LEU A 306 11.54 42.72 -8.77
CA LEU A 306 12.97 42.80 -8.46
C LEU A 306 13.20 44.01 -7.55
N THR A 307 14.06 43.86 -6.57
CA THR A 307 14.61 44.95 -5.76
C THR A 307 16.00 45.32 -6.31
N LEU A 308 16.53 46.46 -5.86
CA LEU A 308 17.91 46.85 -6.21
C LEU A 308 18.96 45.90 -5.60
N ASP A 309 18.62 45.28 -4.45
CA ASP A 309 19.48 44.33 -3.79
C ASP A 309 19.49 42.99 -4.57
N ASP A 310 18.36 42.55 -5.12
CA ASP A 310 18.28 41.39 -6.01
C ASP A 310 19.18 41.55 -7.25
N LEU A 311 19.24 42.76 -7.81
CA LEU A 311 20.13 43.05 -8.93
C LEU A 311 21.63 43.03 -8.55
N ALA A 312 21.95 43.33 -7.29
CA ALA A 312 23.33 43.28 -6.78
C ALA A 312 23.77 41.83 -6.50
N ASP A 313 22.85 40.96 -6.09
CA ASP A 313 23.09 39.53 -5.80
C ASP A 313 23.20 38.69 -7.10
N GLY A 314 22.75 39.22 -8.22
CA GLY A 314 22.89 38.56 -9.52
C GLY A 314 22.20 37.22 -9.61
N ASP A 315 22.93 36.16 -10.01
CA ASP A 315 22.40 34.82 -10.23
C ASP A 315 21.88 34.13 -8.96
N ALA A 316 22.18 34.63 -7.75
CA ALA A 316 21.73 34.11 -6.48
C ALA A 316 20.40 34.74 -6.01
N ALA A 317 19.84 35.71 -6.74
CA ALA A 317 18.64 36.41 -6.35
C ALA A 317 17.41 35.51 -6.40
N MET A 318 16.63 35.61 -5.33
CA MET A 318 15.29 34.96 -5.24
C MET A 318 14.23 35.97 -5.64
N LEU A 319 13.52 35.68 -6.71
CA LEU A 319 12.49 36.55 -7.27
C LEU A 319 11.11 36.11 -6.88
N TYR A 320 10.27 37.04 -6.48
CA TYR A 320 8.88 36.75 -6.16
C TYR A 320 7.95 37.06 -7.34
N SER A 321 7.25 36.07 -7.82
CA SER A 321 6.24 36.27 -8.86
C SER A 321 4.97 36.90 -8.28
N THR A 322 4.71 38.15 -8.63
CA THR A 322 3.56 38.92 -8.08
C THR A 322 2.21 38.41 -8.55
N ASN A 323 2.13 37.78 -9.71
CA ASN A 323 0.87 37.25 -10.27
C ASN A 323 0.64 35.78 -9.96
N THR A 324 1.66 35.00 -9.67
CA THR A 324 1.50 33.56 -9.36
C THR A 324 1.72 33.25 -7.88
N GLY A 325 2.39 34.15 -7.12
CA GLY A 325 2.72 33.92 -5.72
C GLY A 325 3.80 32.86 -5.48
N ILE A 326 4.58 32.54 -6.50
CA ILE A 326 5.67 31.54 -6.44
C ILE A 326 7.01 32.25 -6.41
N GLU A 327 7.90 31.83 -5.52
CA GLU A 327 9.29 32.27 -5.51
C GLU A 327 10.07 31.48 -6.57
N VAL A 328 10.82 32.21 -7.41
CA VAL A 328 11.59 31.65 -8.54
C VAL A 328 13.02 32.14 -8.39
N ASP A 329 14.01 31.28 -8.57
CA ASP A 329 15.39 31.76 -8.69
C ASP A 329 15.75 32.16 -10.13
N CYS A 330 16.79 32.97 -10.27
CA CYS A 330 17.19 33.46 -11.59
C CYS A 330 17.61 32.33 -12.53
N PHE A 331 18.14 31.24 -12.02
CA PHE A 331 18.53 30.07 -12.80
C PHE A 331 17.36 29.38 -13.48
N ASP A 332 16.20 29.34 -12.83
CA ASP A 332 15.00 28.70 -13.37
C ASP A 332 14.38 29.45 -14.55
N LEU A 333 14.73 30.74 -14.70
CA LEU A 333 14.22 31.62 -15.77
C LEU A 333 15.02 31.53 -17.07
N VAL A 334 16.26 31.07 -17.00
CA VAL A 334 17.21 31.07 -18.14
C VAL A 334 17.27 29.70 -18.83
N ARG A 335 16.67 28.67 -18.24
CA ARG A 335 16.54 27.32 -18.80
C ARG A 335 15.24 27.14 -19.58
#